data_156ce6fab3fe096f935f044c14f37ea4
#
_entry.id   156ce6fab3fe096f935f044c14f37ea4
#
_cell.length_a   1.000
_cell.length_b   1.000
_cell.length_c   1.000
_cell.angle_alpha   90.00
_cell.angle_beta   90.00
_cell.angle_gamma   90.00
#
_symmetry.space_group_name_H-M   'P 1'
#
loop_
_entity.id
_entity.type
_entity.pdbx_description
1 polymer ?
#
loop_
_entity_poly.entity_id
_entity_poly.type
_entity_poly.pdbx_seq_one_letter_code
_entity_poly.pdbx_strand_id
1 'polypeptide(L)'
;TGRPSYPPEALAKLYVYGYENGIRSSRKLEKETLRNIEVMWLINNLQPDYKTISEFRRQNLRPLQKLFREFVRLCKSWDLIGGELIAVDGTKMKASNNKKMNFSRKKLNDKIQRIDEQINQYLADIEEADKRETAPKTVTPKNVDELLKRKELYESYIAQLDETGRNEISQVDPDAKLMGNNRGGVEVAYNVQSAVDSKNHIIVDYDVSLNPNDHGQLGNMVKKVKKGLKLRRFVVVADKGYYQGEDLLRVKK
;
A
#
# COMPACT_ATOMS: atom_id res chain seq x y z
N THR A 1 -36.46 -3.64 3.21
CA THR A 1 -36.08 -4.42 2.00
C THR A 1 -35.38 -3.48 1.03
N GLY A 2 -34.03 -3.53 1.01
CA GLY A 2 -33.21 -2.71 0.13
C GLY A 2 -33.16 -3.27 -1.30
N ARG A 3 -32.55 -2.50 -2.22
CA ARG A 3 -32.26 -2.95 -3.59
C ARG A 3 -31.36 -4.21 -3.53
N PRO A 4 -31.60 -5.26 -4.36
CA PRO A 4 -30.74 -6.42 -4.42
C PRO A 4 -29.30 -6.03 -4.79
N SER A 5 -28.33 -6.77 -4.25
CA SER A 5 -26.92 -6.54 -4.54
C SER A 5 -26.60 -6.77 -6.02
N TYR A 6 -25.64 -6.03 -6.55
CA TYR A 6 -25.15 -6.25 -7.91
C TYR A 6 -24.45 -7.63 -8.00
N PRO A 7 -24.60 -8.34 -9.13
CA PRO A 7 -23.90 -9.58 -9.35
C PRO A 7 -22.37 -9.38 -9.26
N PRO A 8 -21.64 -10.19 -8.47
CA PRO A 8 -20.19 -10.07 -8.33
C PRO A 8 -19.44 -10.17 -9.66
N GLU A 9 -19.95 -10.95 -10.59
CA GLU A 9 -19.40 -11.11 -11.94
C GLU A 9 -19.39 -9.80 -12.72
N ALA A 10 -20.47 -9.03 -12.67
CA ALA A 10 -20.57 -7.75 -13.37
C ALA A 10 -19.53 -6.75 -12.82
N LEU A 11 -19.37 -6.69 -11.49
CA LEU A 11 -18.37 -5.84 -10.86
C LEU A 11 -16.94 -6.30 -11.15
N ALA A 12 -16.69 -7.62 -11.19
CA ALA A 12 -15.40 -8.17 -11.58
C ALA A 12 -15.07 -7.84 -13.05
N LYS A 13 -16.01 -8.02 -13.97
CA LYS A 13 -15.86 -7.62 -15.39
C LYS A 13 -15.54 -6.13 -15.53
N LEU A 14 -16.25 -5.28 -14.78
CA LEU A 14 -16.02 -3.83 -14.78
C LEU A 14 -14.59 -3.48 -14.30
N TYR A 15 -14.06 -4.18 -13.31
CA TYR A 15 -12.68 -3.99 -12.87
C TYR A 15 -11.67 -4.44 -13.91
N VAL A 16 -11.85 -5.61 -14.52
CA VAL A 16 -10.96 -6.11 -15.59
C VAL A 16 -10.93 -5.10 -16.74
N TYR A 17 -12.10 -4.67 -17.21
CA TYR A 17 -12.20 -3.63 -18.23
C TYR A 17 -11.47 -2.33 -17.82
N GLY A 18 -11.68 -1.89 -16.58
CA GLY A 18 -11.04 -0.69 -16.06
C GLY A 18 -9.51 -0.77 -16.05
N TYR A 19 -8.95 -1.87 -15.61
CA TYR A 19 -7.49 -2.06 -15.59
C TYR A 19 -6.90 -2.16 -17.01
N GLU A 20 -7.56 -2.85 -17.92
CA GLU A 20 -7.15 -2.94 -19.33
C GLU A 20 -7.12 -1.56 -20.00
N ASN A 21 -8.11 -0.73 -19.71
CA ASN A 21 -8.23 0.62 -20.29
C ASN A 21 -7.58 1.72 -19.43
N GLY A 22 -6.79 1.38 -18.42
CA GLY A 22 -6.11 2.34 -17.53
C GLY A 22 -7.03 3.14 -16.62
N ILE A 23 -8.29 2.73 -16.44
CA ILE A 23 -9.30 3.39 -15.61
C ILE A 23 -9.25 2.80 -14.19
N ARG A 24 -8.46 3.40 -13.30
CA ARG A 24 -8.26 2.91 -11.93
C ARG A 24 -9.22 3.52 -10.90
N SER A 25 -9.93 4.58 -11.24
CA SER A 25 -10.83 5.32 -10.35
C SER A 25 -12.23 4.75 -10.40
N SER A 26 -12.82 4.38 -9.26
CA SER A 26 -14.20 3.91 -9.15
C SER A 26 -15.21 4.95 -9.67
N ARG A 27 -14.95 6.26 -9.45
CA ARG A 27 -15.79 7.35 -10.00
C ARG A 27 -15.71 7.47 -11.52
N LYS A 28 -14.55 7.17 -12.11
CA LYS A 28 -14.44 7.11 -13.57
C LYS A 28 -15.14 5.87 -14.11
N LEU A 29 -15.00 4.71 -13.44
CA LEU A 29 -15.72 3.48 -13.82
C LEU A 29 -17.22 3.67 -13.77
N GLU A 30 -17.77 4.30 -12.74
CA GLU A 30 -19.20 4.67 -12.67
C GLU A 30 -19.63 5.48 -13.89
N LYS A 31 -18.85 6.49 -14.31
CA LYS A 31 -19.16 7.26 -15.51
C LYS A 31 -19.16 6.40 -16.77
N GLU A 32 -18.27 5.43 -16.88
CA GLU A 32 -18.25 4.51 -18.03
C GLU A 32 -19.49 3.63 -18.09
N THR A 33 -20.09 3.24 -16.97
CA THR A 33 -21.35 2.48 -16.97
C THR A 33 -22.54 3.26 -17.52
N LEU A 34 -22.44 4.60 -17.57
CA LEU A 34 -23.50 5.49 -18.04
C LEU A 34 -23.35 5.96 -19.50
N ARG A 35 -22.15 5.90 -20.05
CA ARG A 35 -21.83 6.52 -21.35
C ARG A 35 -21.11 5.61 -22.34
N ASN A 36 -20.51 4.51 -21.87
CA ASN A 36 -19.72 3.63 -22.70
C ASN A 36 -20.53 2.39 -23.07
N ILE A 37 -20.83 2.24 -24.36
CA ILE A 37 -21.66 1.14 -24.89
C ILE A 37 -21.01 -0.22 -24.61
N GLU A 38 -19.69 -0.34 -24.71
CA GLU A 38 -18.97 -1.59 -24.43
C GLU A 38 -19.17 -2.00 -22.96
N VAL A 39 -19.04 -1.04 -22.04
CA VAL A 39 -19.25 -1.30 -20.61
C VAL A 39 -20.70 -1.63 -20.32
N MET A 40 -21.65 -0.91 -20.90
CA MET A 40 -23.09 -1.20 -20.76
C MET A 40 -23.40 -2.62 -21.21
N TRP A 41 -22.89 -3.03 -22.37
CA TRP A 41 -23.06 -4.40 -22.86
C TRP A 41 -22.39 -5.44 -21.96
N LEU A 42 -21.13 -5.18 -21.52
CA LEU A 42 -20.33 -6.08 -20.69
C LEU A 42 -20.99 -6.43 -19.36
N ILE A 43 -21.68 -5.46 -18.75
CA ILE A 43 -22.32 -5.60 -17.43
C ILE A 43 -23.86 -5.58 -17.49
N ASN A 44 -24.45 -5.83 -18.66
CA ASN A 44 -25.91 -5.90 -18.88
C ASN A 44 -26.65 -4.64 -18.44
N ASN A 45 -26.16 -3.48 -18.83
CA ASN A 45 -26.73 -2.15 -18.49
C ASN A 45 -26.87 -1.89 -16.97
N LEU A 46 -26.14 -2.59 -16.13
CA LEU A 46 -26.09 -2.31 -14.70
C LEU A 46 -25.37 -0.98 -14.45
N GLN A 47 -25.81 -0.22 -13.48
CA GLN A 47 -25.25 1.09 -13.14
C GLN A 47 -24.87 1.15 -11.66
N PRO A 48 -23.78 0.47 -11.27
CA PRO A 48 -23.26 0.54 -9.92
C PRO A 48 -22.64 1.92 -9.65
N ASP A 49 -22.94 2.51 -8.50
CA ASP A 49 -22.31 3.74 -8.05
C ASP A 49 -20.84 3.49 -7.64
N TYR A 50 -20.06 4.57 -7.55
CA TYR A 50 -18.64 4.48 -7.24
C TYR A 50 -18.34 3.89 -5.85
N LYS A 51 -19.26 4.02 -4.88
CA LYS A 51 -19.12 3.43 -3.55
C LYS A 51 -19.25 1.92 -3.64
N THR A 52 -20.27 1.43 -4.31
CA THR A 52 -20.46 -0.02 -4.59
C THR A 52 -19.26 -0.61 -5.30
N ILE A 53 -18.75 0.06 -6.34
CA ILE A 53 -17.55 -0.39 -7.06
C ILE A 53 -16.34 -0.46 -6.11
N SER A 54 -16.09 0.59 -5.34
CA SER A 54 -14.97 0.64 -4.39
C SER A 54 -15.08 -0.41 -3.30
N GLU A 55 -16.28 -0.57 -2.72
CA GLU A 55 -16.55 -1.51 -1.65
C GLU A 55 -16.41 -2.97 -2.11
N PHE A 56 -16.87 -3.28 -3.32
CA PHE A 56 -16.67 -4.60 -3.92
C PHE A 56 -15.19 -5.01 -3.91
N ARG A 57 -14.28 -4.15 -4.35
CA ARG A 57 -12.84 -4.43 -4.32
C ARG A 57 -12.34 -4.65 -2.91
N ARG A 58 -12.75 -3.80 -1.96
CA ARG A 58 -12.33 -3.87 -0.56
C ARG A 58 -12.74 -5.17 0.11
N GLN A 59 -13.96 -5.61 -0.14
CA GLN A 59 -14.53 -6.83 0.48
C GLN A 59 -14.10 -8.11 -0.21
N ASN A 60 -13.68 -8.07 -1.46
CA ASN A 60 -13.42 -9.24 -2.30
C ASN A 60 -11.95 -9.44 -2.65
N LEU A 61 -11.01 -9.06 -1.78
CA LEU A 61 -9.57 -9.20 -2.04
C LEU A 61 -9.19 -10.67 -2.31
N ARG A 62 -9.64 -11.61 -1.47
CA ARG A 62 -9.34 -13.04 -1.64
C ARG A 62 -9.96 -13.64 -2.91
N PRO A 63 -11.24 -13.42 -3.22
CA PRO A 63 -11.83 -13.81 -4.50
C PRO A 63 -11.09 -13.24 -5.72
N LEU A 64 -10.68 -11.97 -5.71
CA LEU A 64 -9.92 -11.35 -6.80
C LEU A 64 -8.53 -11.99 -6.97
N GLN A 65 -7.84 -12.31 -5.87
CA GLN A 65 -6.59 -13.08 -5.94
C GLN A 65 -6.80 -14.50 -6.50
N LYS A 66 -7.93 -15.14 -6.19
CA LYS A 66 -8.27 -16.43 -6.76
C LYS A 66 -8.54 -16.31 -8.26
N LEU A 67 -9.27 -15.29 -8.70
CA LEU A 67 -9.51 -15.00 -10.11
C LEU A 67 -8.20 -14.85 -10.89
N PHE A 68 -7.23 -14.10 -10.36
CA PHE A 68 -5.91 -13.97 -10.95
C PHE A 68 -5.22 -15.34 -11.11
N ARG A 69 -5.25 -16.18 -10.10
CA ARG A 69 -4.64 -17.52 -10.17
C ARG A 69 -5.32 -18.43 -11.21
N GLU A 70 -6.64 -18.37 -11.32
CA GLU A 70 -7.37 -19.13 -12.36
C GLU A 70 -7.03 -18.59 -13.76
N PHE A 71 -6.87 -17.28 -13.92
CA PHE A 71 -6.40 -16.68 -15.18
C PHE A 71 -5.00 -17.19 -15.56
N VAL A 72 -4.06 -17.20 -14.62
CA VAL A 72 -2.71 -17.75 -14.84
C VAL A 72 -2.77 -19.23 -15.24
N ARG A 73 -3.65 -20.03 -14.62
CA ARG A 73 -3.84 -21.42 -15.01
C ARG A 73 -4.42 -21.57 -16.42
N LEU A 74 -5.33 -20.71 -16.80
CA LEU A 74 -5.88 -20.67 -18.15
C LEU A 74 -4.79 -20.32 -19.17
N CYS A 75 -3.95 -19.30 -18.90
CA CYS A 75 -2.79 -18.99 -19.73
C CYS A 75 -1.85 -20.18 -19.88
N LYS A 76 -1.62 -20.93 -18.80
CA LYS A 76 -0.81 -22.14 -18.85
C LYS A 76 -1.47 -23.25 -19.70
N SER A 77 -2.79 -23.44 -19.62
CA SER A 77 -3.50 -24.44 -20.44
C SER A 77 -3.50 -24.11 -21.92
N TRP A 78 -3.33 -22.83 -22.26
CA TRP A 78 -3.19 -22.35 -23.64
C TRP A 78 -1.73 -22.31 -24.12
N ASP A 79 -0.81 -22.90 -23.36
CA ASP A 79 0.63 -22.92 -23.65
C ASP A 79 1.26 -21.52 -23.76
N LEU A 80 0.68 -20.52 -23.09
CA LEU A 80 1.23 -19.18 -23.01
C LEU A 80 2.33 -19.03 -21.94
N ILE A 81 2.44 -19.97 -21.00
CA ILE A 81 3.41 -20.01 -19.92
C ILE A 81 4.30 -21.23 -20.09
N GLY A 82 5.61 -21.01 -20.26
CA GLY A 82 6.60 -22.07 -20.43
C GLY A 82 6.90 -22.80 -19.09
N GLY A 83 7.07 -22.05 -18.03
CA GLY A 83 7.37 -22.58 -16.70
C GLY A 83 8.80 -23.09 -16.54
N GLU A 84 9.70 -22.79 -17.46
CA GLU A 84 11.12 -23.23 -17.42
C GLU A 84 12.01 -22.18 -16.78
N LEU A 85 11.81 -20.92 -17.10
CA LEU A 85 12.58 -19.79 -16.62
C LEU A 85 11.64 -18.70 -16.09
N ILE A 86 11.81 -18.35 -14.83
CA ILE A 86 11.01 -17.33 -14.14
C ILE A 86 11.92 -16.21 -13.65
N ALA A 87 11.66 -14.99 -14.06
CA ALA A 87 12.30 -13.81 -13.51
C ALA A 87 11.51 -13.28 -12.30
N VAL A 88 12.23 -12.97 -11.21
CA VAL A 88 11.66 -12.36 -10.01
C VAL A 88 12.25 -10.97 -9.83
N ASP A 89 11.38 -9.96 -9.70
CA ASP A 89 11.79 -8.57 -9.48
C ASP A 89 10.84 -7.85 -8.54
N GLY A 90 11.38 -6.85 -7.83
CA GLY A 90 10.70 -6.00 -6.86
C GLY A 90 10.47 -4.59 -7.40
N THR A 91 9.23 -4.13 -7.34
CA THR A 91 8.86 -2.76 -7.71
C THR A 91 8.29 -2.01 -6.53
N LYS A 92 8.81 -0.81 -6.23
CA LYS A 92 8.27 0.04 -5.18
C LYS A 92 7.08 0.84 -5.70
N MET A 93 5.89 0.45 -5.22
CA MET A 93 4.65 1.13 -5.55
C MET A 93 4.30 2.14 -4.48
N LYS A 94 4.22 3.42 -4.86
CA LYS A 94 3.87 4.52 -3.98
C LYS A 94 2.50 4.29 -3.35
N ALA A 95 2.43 4.37 -2.03
CA ALA A 95 1.18 4.33 -1.28
C ALA A 95 0.40 5.64 -1.44
N SER A 96 -0.92 5.57 -1.23
CA SER A 96 -1.78 6.76 -1.16
C SER A 96 -1.59 7.47 0.17
N ASN A 97 -0.37 7.95 0.42
CA ASN A 97 0.04 8.54 1.67
C ASN A 97 0.93 9.77 1.45
N ASN A 98 0.95 10.66 2.44
CA ASN A 98 1.86 11.81 2.45
C ASN A 98 3.02 11.53 3.41
N LYS A 99 4.26 11.69 2.92
CA LYS A 99 5.48 11.55 3.72
C LYS A 99 5.47 12.37 5.02
N LYS A 100 4.78 13.52 5.04
CA LYS A 100 4.62 14.35 6.24
C LYS A 100 3.77 13.68 7.32
N MET A 101 2.85 12.78 6.92
CA MET A 101 1.94 12.03 7.78
C MET A 101 2.51 10.68 8.23
N ASN A 102 3.78 10.41 7.94
CA ASN A 102 4.50 9.25 8.41
C ASN A 102 5.51 9.65 9.49
N PHE A 103 5.47 9.00 10.64
CA PHE A 103 6.20 9.37 11.84
C PHE A 103 7.09 8.23 12.30
N SER A 104 8.40 8.45 12.31
CA SER A 104 9.34 7.63 13.06
C SER A 104 9.42 8.12 14.51
N ARG A 105 9.90 7.27 15.43
CA ARG A 105 10.11 7.63 16.84
C ARG A 105 10.92 8.93 16.99
N LYS A 106 12.03 9.07 16.25
CA LYS A 106 12.85 10.29 16.27
C LYS A 106 12.02 11.51 15.88
N LYS A 107 11.27 11.44 14.78
CA LYS A 107 10.42 12.54 14.31
C LYS A 107 9.31 12.92 15.30
N LEU A 108 8.76 11.94 16.03
CA LEU A 108 7.78 12.19 17.09
C LEU A 108 8.42 12.93 18.27
N ASN A 109 9.56 12.45 18.75
CA ASN A 109 10.29 13.07 19.84
C ASN A 109 10.69 14.52 19.50
N ASP A 110 11.23 14.74 18.28
CA ASP A 110 11.58 16.09 17.80
C ASP A 110 10.36 17.03 17.77
N LYS A 111 9.17 16.49 17.42
CA LYS A 111 7.93 17.27 17.41
C LYS A 111 7.40 17.58 18.81
N ILE A 112 7.45 16.62 19.72
CA ILE A 112 7.07 16.80 21.11
C ILE A 112 7.97 17.86 21.76
N GLN A 113 9.28 17.72 21.59
CA GLN A 113 10.24 18.70 22.10
C GLN A 113 9.95 20.12 21.62
N ARG A 114 9.68 20.30 20.31
CA ARG A 114 9.32 21.62 19.76
C ARG A 114 8.02 22.18 20.35
N ILE A 115 7.05 21.31 20.64
CA ILE A 115 5.81 21.73 21.29
C ILE A 115 6.12 22.19 22.72
N ASP A 116 6.93 21.45 23.47
CA ASP A 116 7.32 21.81 24.83
C ASP A 116 8.10 23.13 24.86
N GLU A 117 9.01 23.33 23.91
CA GLU A 117 9.72 24.61 23.74
C GLU A 117 8.76 25.79 23.48
N GLN A 118 7.75 25.58 22.61
CA GLN A 118 6.73 26.61 22.33
C GLN A 118 5.85 26.93 23.54
N ILE A 119 5.46 25.91 24.30
CA ILE A 119 4.68 26.09 25.54
C ILE A 119 5.51 26.84 26.60
N ASN A 120 6.78 26.45 26.81
CA ASN A 120 7.67 27.11 27.75
C ASN A 120 7.93 28.55 27.37
N GLN A 121 8.12 28.85 26.08
CA GLN A 121 8.26 30.21 25.59
C GLN A 121 7.02 31.06 25.88
N TYR A 122 5.84 30.49 25.62
CA TYR A 122 4.57 31.16 25.92
C TYR A 122 4.41 31.48 27.41
N LEU A 123 4.77 30.55 28.30
CA LEU A 123 4.72 30.76 29.75
C LEU A 123 5.69 31.86 30.17
N ALA A 124 6.91 31.89 29.62
CA ALA A 124 7.88 32.95 29.86
C ALA A 124 7.39 34.31 29.39
N ASP A 125 6.75 34.37 28.20
CA ASP A 125 6.17 35.60 27.64
C ASP A 125 5.03 36.15 28.52
N ILE A 126 4.23 35.28 29.14
CA ILE A 126 3.18 35.67 30.11
C ILE A 126 3.84 36.27 31.38
N GLU A 127 4.81 35.57 31.96
CA GLU A 127 5.49 36.05 33.16
C GLU A 127 6.17 37.43 32.93
N GLU A 128 6.71 37.64 31.73
CA GLU A 128 7.30 38.92 31.39
C GLU A 128 6.24 40.00 31.14
N ALA A 129 5.12 39.66 30.54
CA ALA A 129 3.99 40.56 30.32
C ALA A 129 3.35 41.01 31.64
N ASP A 130 3.18 40.06 32.59
CA ASP A 130 2.65 40.33 33.94
C ASP A 130 3.56 41.30 34.70
N LYS A 131 4.89 41.14 34.55
CA LYS A 131 5.86 42.07 35.18
C LYS A 131 5.81 43.50 34.58
N ARG A 132 5.36 43.64 33.33
CA ARG A 132 5.31 44.90 32.61
C ARG A 132 3.90 45.52 32.52
N GLU A 133 2.90 44.89 33.10
CA GLU A 133 1.46 45.26 32.99
C GLU A 133 1.01 45.44 31.52
N THR A 134 1.57 44.62 30.59
CA THR A 134 1.27 44.68 29.16
C THR A 134 0.68 43.37 28.67
N ALA A 135 -0.20 43.41 27.67
CA ALA A 135 -0.77 42.19 27.10
C ALA A 135 0.30 41.37 26.35
N PRO A 136 0.31 40.00 26.47
CA PRO A 136 1.27 39.16 25.76
C PRO A 136 1.08 39.25 24.25
N LYS A 137 2.19 39.37 23.49
CA LYS A 137 2.15 39.73 22.07
C LYS A 137 1.98 38.54 21.09
N THR A 138 2.15 37.27 21.50
CA THR A 138 2.47 36.25 20.51
C THR A 138 1.60 34.97 20.47
N VAL A 139 0.91 34.57 21.51
CA VAL A 139 0.14 33.31 21.52
C VAL A 139 -1.16 33.47 22.30
N THR A 140 -2.26 32.94 21.78
CA THR A 140 -3.56 32.92 22.48
C THR A 140 -3.71 31.61 23.28
N PRO A 141 -4.46 31.60 24.40
CA PRO A 141 -4.76 30.37 25.16
C PRO A 141 -5.28 29.22 24.30
N LYS A 142 -6.04 29.53 23.26
CA LYS A 142 -6.55 28.57 22.27
C LYS A 142 -5.45 27.80 21.53
N ASN A 143 -4.32 28.45 21.28
CA ASN A 143 -3.17 27.84 20.62
C ASN A 143 -2.44 26.84 21.54
N VAL A 144 -2.41 27.11 22.86
CA VAL A 144 -1.81 26.18 23.84
C VAL A 144 -2.61 24.90 23.94
N ASP A 145 -3.93 24.97 24.01
CA ASP A 145 -4.79 23.78 24.02
C ASP A 145 -4.62 22.94 22.75
N GLU A 146 -4.45 23.56 21.60
CA GLU A 146 -4.16 22.85 20.36
C GLU A 146 -2.77 22.19 20.38
N LEU A 147 -1.77 22.83 20.96
CA LEU A 147 -0.43 22.27 21.10
C LEU A 147 -0.45 21.06 22.05
N LEU A 148 -1.15 21.16 23.18
CA LEU A 148 -1.30 20.07 24.13
C LEU A 148 -2.01 18.86 23.51
N LYS A 149 -3.11 19.07 22.80
CA LYS A 149 -3.81 18.00 22.04
C LYS A 149 -2.91 17.32 21.02
N ARG A 150 -2.06 18.09 20.32
CA ARG A 150 -1.08 17.51 19.39
C ARG A 150 0.00 16.73 20.11
N LYS A 151 0.46 17.20 21.27
CA LYS A 151 1.42 16.47 22.09
C LYS A 151 0.86 15.12 22.53
N GLU A 152 -0.33 15.08 23.12
CA GLU A 152 -1.02 13.86 23.50
C GLU A 152 -1.17 12.88 22.32
N LEU A 153 -1.50 13.39 21.14
CA LEU A 153 -1.59 12.58 19.93
C LEU A 153 -0.22 11.97 19.55
N TYR A 154 0.87 12.72 19.63
CA TYR A 154 2.20 12.20 19.31
C TYR A 154 2.71 11.21 20.36
N GLU A 155 2.40 11.42 21.63
CA GLU A 155 2.69 10.49 22.72
C GLU A 155 1.91 9.17 22.54
N SER A 156 0.64 9.24 22.12
CA SER A 156 -0.14 8.04 21.79
C SER A 156 0.48 7.25 20.64
N TYR A 157 1.07 7.92 19.64
CA TYR A 157 1.79 7.24 18.56
C TYR A 157 3.08 6.57 19.03
N ILE A 158 3.80 7.17 19.97
CA ILE A 158 4.98 6.53 20.59
C ILE A 158 4.55 5.27 21.33
N ALA A 159 3.48 5.33 22.12
CA ALA A 159 2.94 4.16 22.81
C ALA A 159 2.54 3.03 21.84
N GLN A 160 1.91 3.37 20.71
CA GLN A 160 1.59 2.40 19.67
C GLN A 160 2.84 1.79 19.01
N LEU A 161 3.91 2.56 18.82
CA LEU A 161 5.19 2.05 18.31
C LEU A 161 5.83 1.08 19.30
N ASP A 162 5.72 1.34 20.61
CA ASP A 162 6.22 0.46 21.67
C ASP A 162 5.45 -0.84 21.74
N GLU A 163 4.12 -0.77 21.71
CA GLU A 163 3.24 -1.92 21.75
C GLU A 163 3.41 -2.84 20.52
N THR A 164 3.54 -2.23 19.33
CA THR A 164 3.61 -3.00 18.06
C THR A 164 5.02 -3.39 17.65
N GLY A 165 6.07 -2.86 18.32
CA GLY A 165 7.47 -3.05 17.93
C GLY A 165 7.81 -2.47 16.54
N ARG A 166 6.96 -1.60 15.99
CA ARG A 166 7.18 -0.95 14.70
C ARG A 166 8.14 0.23 14.82
N ASN A 167 8.90 0.51 13.76
CA ASN A 167 9.82 1.64 13.73
C ASN A 167 9.18 2.96 13.28
N GLU A 168 7.99 2.87 12.67
CA GLU A 168 7.26 4.01 12.13
C GLU A 168 5.75 3.76 12.13
N ILE A 169 4.98 4.83 12.20
CA ILE A 169 3.53 4.84 12.13
C ILE A 169 3.06 5.82 11.06
N SER A 170 2.06 5.41 10.28
CA SER A 170 1.41 6.26 9.29
C SER A 170 -0.05 6.49 9.67
N GLN A 171 -0.49 7.75 9.59
CA GLN A 171 -1.88 8.13 9.87
C GLN A 171 -2.85 7.72 8.77
N VAL A 172 -2.38 7.61 7.52
CA VAL A 172 -3.24 7.41 6.34
C VAL A 172 -3.25 5.94 5.93
N ASP A 173 -2.10 5.29 5.96
CA ASP A 173 -1.91 3.91 5.53
C ASP A 173 -0.92 3.23 6.47
N PRO A 174 -1.43 2.57 7.54
CA PRO A 174 -0.58 1.97 8.58
C PRO A 174 0.34 0.85 8.08
N ASP A 175 0.03 0.26 6.94
CA ASP A 175 0.79 -0.84 6.37
C ASP A 175 1.91 -0.39 5.43
N ALA A 176 1.83 0.83 4.91
CA ALA A 176 2.87 1.38 4.04
C ALA A 176 4.08 1.87 4.84
N LYS A 177 5.28 1.70 4.29
CA LYS A 177 6.54 2.11 4.92
C LYS A 177 7.36 3.08 4.09
N LEU A 178 8.25 3.82 4.74
CA LEU A 178 9.26 4.63 4.06
C LEU A 178 10.28 3.72 3.36
N MET A 179 10.38 3.86 2.04
CA MET A 179 11.29 3.08 1.20
C MET A 179 12.09 4.01 0.30
N GLY A 180 13.36 3.71 0.07
CA GLY A 180 14.17 4.41 -0.93
C GLY A 180 13.59 4.19 -2.32
N ASN A 181 13.58 5.23 -3.15
CA ASN A 181 13.20 5.13 -4.56
C ASN A 181 14.43 5.18 -5.48
N ASN A 182 14.27 4.77 -6.73
CA ASN A 182 15.36 4.72 -7.73
C ASN A 182 15.92 6.11 -8.11
N ARG A 183 15.30 7.21 -7.64
CA ARG A 183 15.73 8.59 -7.88
C ARG A 183 16.51 9.19 -6.71
N GLY A 184 16.97 8.35 -5.76
CA GLY A 184 17.72 8.79 -4.58
C GLY A 184 16.88 9.43 -3.48
N GLY A 185 15.55 9.38 -3.58
CA GLY A 185 14.63 9.88 -2.56
C GLY A 185 14.03 8.75 -1.71
N VAL A 186 13.21 9.16 -0.73
CA VAL A 186 12.44 8.23 0.11
C VAL A 186 10.95 8.55 -0.07
N GLU A 187 10.16 7.51 -0.30
CA GLU A 187 8.69 7.61 -0.44
C GLU A 187 8.00 6.58 0.45
N VAL A 188 6.76 6.88 0.84
CA VAL A 188 5.91 5.89 1.51
C VAL A 188 5.36 4.95 0.44
N ALA A 189 5.73 3.69 0.51
CA ALA A 189 5.49 2.73 -0.55
C ALA A 189 5.28 1.31 -0.02
N TYR A 190 4.85 0.43 -0.92
CA TYR A 190 4.88 -1.02 -0.81
C TYR A 190 5.96 -1.58 -1.72
N ASN A 191 6.64 -2.63 -1.29
CA ASN A 191 7.53 -3.40 -2.15
C ASN A 191 6.74 -4.55 -2.77
N VAL A 192 6.36 -4.40 -4.03
CA VAL A 192 5.57 -5.38 -4.78
C VAL A 192 6.54 -6.29 -5.53
N GLN A 193 6.57 -7.55 -5.16
CA GLN A 193 7.34 -8.60 -5.81
C GLN A 193 6.52 -9.20 -6.94
N SER A 194 7.10 -9.39 -8.11
CA SER A 194 6.48 -10.05 -9.26
C SER A 194 7.35 -11.20 -9.76
N ALA A 195 6.71 -12.29 -10.16
CA ALA A 195 7.33 -13.39 -10.87
C ALA A 195 6.79 -13.44 -12.29
N VAL A 196 7.67 -13.41 -13.28
CA VAL A 196 7.35 -13.30 -14.69
C VAL A 196 7.92 -14.50 -15.45
N ASP A 197 7.08 -15.19 -16.20
CA ASP A 197 7.50 -16.28 -17.09
C ASP A 197 8.19 -15.73 -18.34
N SER A 198 9.29 -16.37 -18.78
CA SER A 198 10.11 -15.90 -19.87
C SER A 198 9.50 -16.09 -21.27
N LYS A 199 8.53 -16.99 -21.44
CA LYS A 199 7.98 -17.33 -22.76
C LYS A 199 7.22 -16.18 -23.41
N ASN A 200 6.26 -15.60 -22.66
CA ASN A 200 5.44 -14.47 -23.13
C ASN A 200 5.37 -13.33 -22.12
N HIS A 201 6.31 -13.27 -21.17
CA HIS A 201 6.42 -12.23 -20.15
C HIS A 201 5.15 -12.05 -19.29
N ILE A 202 4.42 -13.15 -19.05
CA ILE A 202 3.21 -13.15 -18.22
C ILE A 202 3.62 -13.16 -16.75
N ILE A 203 3.00 -12.28 -15.96
CA ILE A 203 3.12 -12.32 -14.50
C ILE A 203 2.39 -13.56 -14.00
N VAL A 204 3.12 -14.49 -13.40
CA VAL A 204 2.60 -15.78 -12.93
C VAL A 204 2.25 -15.79 -11.44
N ASP A 205 2.90 -14.93 -10.65
CA ASP A 205 2.53 -14.69 -9.26
C ASP A 205 3.06 -13.32 -8.79
N TYR A 206 2.53 -12.83 -7.69
CA TYR A 206 2.97 -11.60 -7.05
C TYR A 206 2.87 -11.70 -5.52
N ASP A 207 3.60 -10.82 -4.85
CA ASP A 207 3.51 -10.61 -3.41
C ASP A 207 3.67 -9.14 -3.05
N VAL A 208 3.17 -8.76 -1.89
CA VAL A 208 3.35 -7.41 -1.36
C VAL A 208 4.11 -7.51 -0.05
N SER A 209 5.34 -7.02 -0.05
CA SER A 209 6.21 -7.00 1.12
C SER A 209 6.25 -5.61 1.75
N LEU A 210 6.34 -5.59 3.08
CA LEU A 210 6.60 -4.39 3.87
C LEU A 210 8.10 -4.14 4.06
N ASN A 211 8.95 -5.05 3.58
CA ASN A 211 10.39 -4.86 3.63
C ASN A 211 10.83 -3.85 2.57
N PRO A 212 11.64 -2.85 2.95
CA PRO A 212 12.12 -1.84 2.01
C PRO A 212 13.15 -2.38 1.02
N ASN A 213 13.70 -3.56 1.25
CA ASN A 213 14.65 -4.27 0.40
C ASN A 213 14.09 -5.66 0.00
N ASP A 214 14.76 -6.32 -0.96
CA ASP A 214 14.32 -7.57 -1.54
C ASP A 214 14.94 -8.80 -0.84
N HIS A 215 15.73 -8.59 0.21
CA HIS A 215 16.34 -9.67 1.00
C HIS A 215 15.28 -10.62 1.57
N GLY A 216 15.47 -11.91 1.39
CA GLY A 216 14.59 -12.94 1.91
C GLY A 216 13.23 -13.08 1.19
N GLN A 217 13.03 -12.36 0.07
CA GLN A 217 11.77 -12.44 -0.68
C GLN A 217 11.79 -13.55 -1.74
N LEU A 218 12.97 -13.96 -2.22
CA LEU A 218 13.10 -14.95 -3.31
C LEU A 218 12.46 -16.29 -2.97
N GLY A 219 12.76 -16.83 -1.79
CA GLY A 219 12.23 -18.13 -1.37
C GLY A 219 10.70 -18.16 -1.25
N ASN A 220 10.10 -17.04 -0.82
CA ASN A 220 8.65 -16.89 -0.77
C ASN A 220 8.05 -16.88 -2.19
N MET A 221 8.62 -16.09 -3.11
CA MET A 221 8.17 -16.01 -4.49
C MET A 221 8.29 -17.36 -5.20
N VAL A 222 9.41 -18.05 -5.05
CA VAL A 222 9.62 -19.39 -5.63
C VAL A 222 8.58 -20.39 -5.13
N LYS A 223 8.27 -20.40 -3.83
CA LYS A 223 7.20 -21.26 -3.27
C LYS A 223 5.84 -20.96 -3.88
N LYS A 224 5.50 -19.68 -4.04
CA LYS A 224 4.23 -19.26 -4.64
C LYS A 224 4.12 -19.73 -6.09
N VAL A 225 5.13 -19.48 -6.90
CA VAL A 225 5.21 -19.93 -8.30
C VAL A 225 5.10 -21.46 -8.40
N LYS A 226 5.90 -22.19 -7.60
CA LYS A 226 5.91 -23.66 -7.56
C LYS A 226 4.50 -24.21 -7.28
N LYS A 227 3.80 -23.63 -6.31
CA LYS A 227 2.44 -24.01 -5.93
C LYS A 227 1.40 -23.57 -6.99
N GLY A 228 1.49 -22.35 -7.50
CA GLY A 228 0.53 -21.76 -8.44
C GLY A 228 0.53 -22.48 -9.78
N LEU A 229 1.70 -22.71 -10.36
CA LEU A 229 1.90 -23.37 -11.64
C LEU A 229 2.04 -24.90 -11.53
N LYS A 230 2.08 -25.47 -10.31
CA LYS A 230 2.34 -26.89 -10.05
C LYS A 230 3.64 -27.40 -10.72
N LEU A 231 4.71 -26.58 -10.63
CA LEU A 231 6.00 -26.93 -11.19
C LEU A 231 6.84 -27.73 -10.18
N ARG A 232 7.60 -28.71 -10.68
CA ARG A 232 8.58 -29.46 -9.86
C ARG A 232 9.95 -28.80 -9.87
N ARG A 233 10.40 -28.34 -11.04
CA ARG A 233 11.71 -27.69 -11.26
C ARG A 233 11.55 -26.57 -12.26
N PHE A 234 12.27 -25.50 -12.08
CA PHE A 234 12.40 -24.36 -13.00
C PHE A 234 13.62 -23.52 -12.61
N VAL A 235 14.11 -22.74 -13.52
CA VAL A 235 15.23 -21.80 -13.30
C VAL A 235 14.65 -20.48 -12.82
N VAL A 236 15.29 -19.87 -11.84
CA VAL A 236 14.92 -18.53 -11.36
C VAL A 236 16.05 -17.56 -11.61
N VAL A 237 15.70 -16.40 -12.14
CA VAL A 237 16.59 -15.25 -12.29
C VAL A 237 16.08 -14.12 -11.42
N ALA A 238 16.96 -13.53 -10.64
CA ALA A 238 16.67 -12.35 -9.82
C ALA A 238 17.93 -11.48 -9.78
N ASP A 239 17.77 -10.20 -9.42
CA ASP A 239 18.90 -9.31 -9.27
C ASP A 239 19.74 -9.64 -8.02
N LYS A 240 20.92 -8.97 -7.89
CA LYS A 240 21.83 -9.17 -6.76
C LYS A 240 21.20 -8.78 -5.41
N GLY A 241 20.20 -7.91 -5.40
CA GLY A 241 19.48 -7.44 -4.21
C GLY A 241 18.74 -8.55 -3.47
N TYR A 242 18.45 -9.67 -4.14
CA TYR A 242 17.83 -10.86 -3.53
C TYR A 242 18.82 -11.81 -2.84
N TYR A 243 20.12 -11.58 -3.01
CA TYR A 243 21.12 -12.51 -2.49
C TYR A 243 21.11 -12.56 -0.96
N GLN A 244 20.66 -13.72 -0.44
CA GLN A 244 20.76 -14.09 0.97
C GLN A 244 20.99 -15.60 1.05
N GLY A 245 22.11 -16.01 1.66
CA GLY A 245 22.53 -17.42 1.69
C GLY A 245 21.47 -18.38 2.22
N GLU A 246 20.80 -18.02 3.32
CA GLU A 246 19.74 -18.84 3.91
C GLU A 246 18.51 -18.98 2.98
N ASP A 247 18.15 -17.92 2.27
CA ASP A 247 17.00 -17.92 1.37
C ASP A 247 17.28 -18.78 0.13
N LEU A 248 18.51 -18.73 -0.40
CA LEU A 248 18.95 -19.61 -1.49
C LEU A 248 18.93 -21.09 -1.11
N LEU A 249 19.28 -21.43 0.14
CA LEU A 249 19.18 -22.82 0.61
C LEU A 249 17.72 -23.31 0.67
N ARG A 250 16.77 -22.41 0.93
CA ARG A 250 15.33 -22.72 0.89
C ARG A 250 14.80 -22.93 -0.51
N VAL A 251 15.39 -22.26 -1.50
CA VAL A 251 15.01 -22.39 -2.93
C VAL A 251 15.49 -23.69 -3.52
N LYS A 252 16.68 -24.20 -3.09
CA LYS A 252 17.26 -25.46 -3.59
C LYS A 252 16.54 -26.72 -3.12
N LYS A 253 15.72 -26.64 -2.09
CA LYS A 253 14.87 -27.74 -1.60
C LYS A 253 13.51 -27.76 -2.31
#